data_133c7748b263d7481847901b871033ac
#
_entry.id   133c7748b263d7481847901b871033ac
#
_cell.length_a   1.000
_cell.length_b   1.000
_cell.length_c   1.000
_cell.angle_alpha   90.00
_cell.angle_beta   90.00
_cell.angle_gamma   90.00
#
_symmetry.space_group_name_H-M   'P 1'
#
loop_
_entity.id
_entity.type
_entity.pdbx_description
1 polymer ?
#
loop_
_entity_poly.entity_id
_entity_poly.type
_entity_poly.pdbx_seq_one_letter_code
_entity_poly.pdbx_strand_id
1 'polypeptide(L)'
;EQLDPGPMLADLQAIGQRSTAPAVETLAYSAACLSVEALRRTGRQLSRERLRQALERIGEFRTGLGPALSYGPGQRKGIWGSAVVRLDPMQPGRFETVLTMRTPRLP
;
A
#
# COMPACT_ATOMS: atom_id res chain seq x y z
N GLU A 1 -4.44 -5.71 -12.61
CA GLU A 1 -3.14 -5.61 -11.92
C GLU A 1 -2.96 -6.82 -11.01
N GLN A 2 -1.88 -7.57 -11.22
CA GLN A 2 -1.60 -8.77 -10.43
C GLN A 2 -0.90 -8.36 -9.14
N LEU A 3 -1.47 -8.76 -8.00
CA LEU A 3 -0.88 -8.55 -6.69
C LEU A 3 0.20 -9.60 -6.43
N ASP A 4 1.33 -9.19 -5.91
CA ASP A 4 2.44 -10.09 -5.59
C ASP A 4 2.90 -9.91 -4.14
N PRO A 5 2.49 -10.78 -3.22
CA PRO A 5 2.93 -10.74 -1.83
C PRO A 5 4.32 -11.34 -1.60
N GLY A 6 4.96 -11.89 -2.65
CA GLY A 6 6.24 -12.57 -2.53
C GLY A 6 7.33 -11.77 -1.84
N PRO A 7 7.59 -10.51 -2.22
CA PRO A 7 8.62 -9.69 -1.56
C PRO A 7 8.35 -9.46 -0.08
N MET A 8 7.09 -9.22 0.32
CA MET A 8 6.72 -9.07 1.73
C MET A 8 6.97 -10.36 2.52
N LEU A 9 6.56 -11.50 1.96
CA LEU A 9 6.75 -12.79 2.61
C LEU A 9 8.22 -13.13 2.78
N ALA A 10 9.05 -12.81 1.78
CA ALA A 10 10.50 -12.99 1.84
C ALA A 10 11.12 -12.13 2.93
N ASP A 11 10.72 -10.87 3.06
CA ASP A 11 11.22 -9.97 4.08
C ASP A 11 10.83 -10.43 5.49
N LEU A 12 9.58 -10.87 5.68
CA LEU A 12 9.13 -11.45 6.94
C LEU A 12 9.95 -12.69 7.32
N GLN A 13 10.19 -13.58 6.37
CA GLN A 13 10.99 -14.77 6.59
C GLN A 13 12.44 -14.43 6.97
N ALA A 14 13.02 -13.41 6.34
CA ALA A 14 14.37 -12.95 6.62
C ALA A 14 14.56 -12.47 8.06
N ILE A 15 13.52 -11.94 8.69
CA ILE A 15 13.55 -11.52 10.10
C ILE A 15 12.97 -12.57 11.06
N GLY A 16 12.71 -13.78 10.58
CA GLY A 16 12.20 -14.88 11.40
C GLY A 16 10.74 -14.79 11.78
N GLN A 17 9.95 -14.02 11.03
CA GLN A 17 8.52 -13.83 11.28
C GLN A 17 7.67 -14.66 10.31
N ARG A 18 6.51 -15.11 10.79
CA ARG A 18 5.49 -15.75 9.97
C ARG A 18 4.31 -14.81 9.76
N SER A 19 3.74 -14.86 8.57
CA SER A 19 2.47 -14.17 8.31
C SER A 19 1.34 -14.86 9.06
N THR A 20 0.69 -14.13 9.96
CA THR A 20 -0.46 -14.60 10.74
C THR A 20 -1.74 -13.84 10.44
N ALA A 21 -1.63 -12.63 9.90
CA ALA A 21 -2.76 -11.78 9.55
C ALA A 21 -2.47 -11.04 8.23
N PRO A 22 -2.52 -11.73 7.08
CA PRO A 22 -2.05 -11.17 5.80
C PRO A 22 -2.68 -9.83 5.42
N ALA A 23 -3.97 -9.64 5.69
CA ALA A 23 -4.66 -8.39 5.35
C ALA A 23 -4.08 -7.17 6.08
N VAL A 24 -3.80 -7.33 7.37
CA VAL A 24 -3.21 -6.25 8.20
C VAL A 24 -1.73 -6.06 7.85
N GLU A 25 -1.02 -7.16 7.63
CA GLU A 25 0.40 -7.13 7.29
C GLU A 25 0.66 -6.45 5.96
N THR A 26 -0.17 -6.68 4.94
CA THR A 26 -0.06 -6.00 3.65
C THR A 26 -0.27 -4.50 3.77
N LEU A 27 -1.23 -4.06 4.59
CA LEU A 27 -1.43 -2.63 4.87
C LEU A 27 -0.21 -2.02 5.54
N ALA A 28 0.30 -2.66 6.58
CA ALA A 28 1.46 -2.17 7.32
C ALA A 28 2.72 -2.15 6.44
N TYR A 29 2.94 -3.18 5.66
CA TYR A 29 4.08 -3.27 4.75
C TYR A 29 4.01 -2.20 3.66
N SER A 30 2.83 -1.98 3.08
CA SER A 30 2.61 -0.94 2.06
C SER A 30 2.88 0.46 2.63
N ALA A 31 2.43 0.73 3.86
CA ALA A 31 2.70 1.98 4.55
C ALA A 31 4.19 2.17 4.82
N ALA A 32 4.90 1.11 5.20
CA ALA A 32 6.33 1.14 5.41
C ALA A 32 7.09 1.43 4.10
N CYS A 33 6.73 0.77 3.01
CA CYS A 33 7.32 1.01 1.69
C CYS A 33 7.14 2.47 1.25
N LEU A 34 5.94 3.01 1.41
CA LEU A 34 5.65 4.40 1.11
C LEU A 34 6.50 5.35 1.96
N SER A 35 6.61 5.07 3.25
CA SER A 35 7.39 5.88 4.20
C SER A 35 8.87 5.89 3.84
N VAL A 36 9.44 4.74 3.50
CA VAL A 36 10.83 4.63 3.05
C VAL A 36 11.06 5.43 1.77
N GLU A 37 10.16 5.33 0.81
CA GLU A 37 10.27 6.10 -0.43
C GLU A 37 10.19 7.60 -0.18
N ALA A 38 9.29 8.05 0.68
CA ALA A 38 9.16 9.45 1.04
C ALA A 38 10.43 9.96 1.75
N LEU A 39 10.99 9.20 2.67
CA LEU A 39 12.24 9.53 3.35
C LEU A 39 13.41 9.61 2.36
N ARG A 40 13.48 8.67 1.43
CA ARG A 40 14.51 8.67 0.38
C ARG A 40 14.45 9.92 -0.48
N ARG A 41 13.24 10.34 -0.88
CA ARG A 41 13.03 11.56 -1.66
C ARG A 41 13.27 12.83 -0.88
N THR A 42 13.07 12.82 0.45
CA THR A 42 13.35 13.96 1.32
C THR A 42 14.85 14.24 1.41
N GLY A 43 15.68 13.20 1.42
CA GLY A 43 17.13 13.32 1.49
C GLY A 43 17.66 13.63 2.89
N ARG A 44 18.88 14.18 2.96
CA ARG A 44 19.60 14.36 4.21
C ARG A 44 19.02 15.45 5.13
N GLN A 45 18.38 16.45 4.56
CA GLN A 45 17.82 17.57 5.33
C GLN A 45 16.37 17.23 5.71
N LEU A 46 16.22 16.28 6.60
CA LEU A 46 14.91 15.80 7.02
C LEU A 46 14.21 16.79 7.95
N SER A 47 12.97 17.13 7.62
CA SER A 47 12.03 17.86 8.47
C SER A 47 10.62 17.38 8.19
N ARG A 48 9.69 17.66 9.10
CA ARG A 48 8.27 17.32 8.90
C ARG A 48 7.72 17.95 7.62
N GLU A 49 8.05 19.20 7.37
CA GLU A 49 7.59 19.93 6.20
C GLU A 49 8.14 19.33 4.90
N ARG A 50 9.43 18.99 4.88
CA ARG A 50 10.05 18.38 3.72
C ARG A 50 9.50 16.97 3.44
N LEU A 51 9.25 16.19 4.50
CA LEU A 51 8.64 14.87 4.36
C LEU A 51 7.22 15.00 3.81
N ARG A 52 6.42 15.94 4.31
CA ARG A 52 5.08 16.23 3.79
C ARG A 52 5.11 16.60 2.31
N GLN A 53 6.04 17.48 1.92
CA GLN A 53 6.21 17.86 0.52
C GLN A 53 6.62 16.68 -0.35
N ALA A 54 7.49 15.81 0.13
CA ALA A 54 7.90 14.60 -0.58
C ALA A 54 6.70 13.67 -0.82
N LEU A 55 5.85 13.47 0.20
CA LEU A 55 4.63 12.68 0.07
C LEU A 55 3.66 13.29 -0.95
N GLU A 56 3.48 14.60 -0.94
CA GLU A 56 2.61 15.29 -1.90
C GLU A 56 3.11 15.21 -3.35
N ARG A 57 4.41 15.00 -3.54
CA ARG A 57 5.04 14.89 -4.87
C ARG A 57 5.16 13.45 -5.37
N ILE A 58 4.82 12.47 -4.55
CA ILE A 58 4.96 11.06 -4.94
C ILE A 58 4.09 10.74 -6.16
N GLY A 59 2.93 11.39 -6.29
CA GLY A 59 2.01 11.06 -7.35
C GLY A 59 1.45 9.65 -7.15
N GLU A 60 1.76 8.75 -8.07
CA GLU A 60 1.33 7.35 -7.99
C GLU A 60 2.46 6.47 -7.47
N PHE A 61 2.16 5.64 -6.47
CA PHE A 61 3.10 4.70 -5.87
C PHE A 61 2.49 3.29 -5.84
N ARG A 62 3.22 2.33 -6.40
CA ARG A 62 2.77 0.93 -6.48
C ARG A 62 3.59 0.06 -5.55
N THR A 63 2.93 -0.63 -4.63
CA THR A 63 3.57 -1.57 -3.71
C THR A 63 3.50 -3.01 -4.22
N GLY A 64 2.63 -3.29 -5.18
CA GLY A 64 2.34 -4.67 -5.63
C GLY A 64 1.40 -5.44 -4.70
N LEU A 65 1.02 -4.86 -3.56
CA LEU A 65 0.20 -5.53 -2.54
C LEU A 65 -1.24 -5.04 -2.50
N GLY A 66 -1.56 -4.07 -3.33
CA GLY A 66 -2.89 -3.48 -3.39
C GLY A 66 -2.99 -2.48 -4.53
N PRO A 67 -4.08 -1.71 -4.58
CA PRO A 67 -4.22 -0.63 -5.55
C PRO A 67 -3.08 0.37 -5.42
N ALA A 68 -2.75 1.03 -6.53
CA ALA A 68 -1.77 2.10 -6.51
C ALA A 68 -2.18 3.20 -5.53
N LEU A 69 -1.24 3.65 -4.71
CA LEU A 69 -1.42 4.77 -3.81
C LEU A 69 -1.16 6.06 -4.55
N SER A 70 -1.95 7.08 -4.29
CA SER A 70 -1.81 8.36 -4.97
C SER A 70 -2.02 9.51 -4.00
N TYR A 71 -0.97 10.31 -3.84
CA TYR A 71 -0.99 11.51 -2.99
C TYR A 71 -0.69 12.75 -3.83
N GLY A 72 -1.10 13.89 -3.33
CA GLY A 72 -0.85 15.18 -3.97
C GLY A 72 -1.18 16.32 -3.02
N PRO A 73 -0.99 17.57 -3.45
CA PRO A 73 -1.36 18.73 -2.65
C PRO A 73 -2.83 18.66 -2.23
N GLY A 74 -3.10 18.70 -0.91
CA GLY A 74 -4.43 18.59 -0.36
C GLY A 74 -5.04 17.18 -0.38
N GLN A 75 -4.35 16.19 -0.93
CA GLN A 75 -4.80 14.80 -0.98
C GLN A 75 -4.10 13.98 0.11
N ARG A 76 -4.80 13.71 1.19
CA ARG A 76 -4.26 12.98 2.35
C ARG A 76 -4.68 11.51 2.41
N LYS A 77 -5.57 11.08 1.51
CA LYS A 77 -5.93 9.68 1.30
C LYS A 77 -5.12 9.11 0.14
N GLY A 78 -4.50 7.97 0.35
CA GLY A 78 -3.72 7.29 -0.69
C GLY A 78 -4.53 6.36 -1.58
N ILE A 79 -5.65 5.84 -1.10
CA ILE A 79 -6.50 4.88 -1.81
C ILE A 79 -7.82 5.54 -2.17
N TRP A 80 -8.21 5.42 -3.45
CA TRP A 80 -9.40 6.04 -4.02
C TRP A 80 -10.42 5.03 -4.52
N GLY A 81 -10.47 3.89 -3.88
CA GLY A 81 -11.40 2.85 -4.27
C GLY A 81 -11.46 1.73 -3.26
N SER A 82 -12.34 0.79 -3.53
CA SER A 82 -12.51 -0.41 -2.75
C SER A 82 -12.86 -1.58 -3.66
N ALA A 83 -12.73 -2.77 -3.15
CA ALA A 83 -13.16 -3.98 -3.84
C ALA A 83 -14.10 -4.77 -2.95
N VAL A 84 -15.11 -5.37 -3.56
CA VAL A 84 -15.94 -6.38 -2.91
C VAL A 84 -15.35 -7.73 -3.23
N VAL A 85 -15.03 -8.50 -2.20
CA VAL A 85 -14.42 -9.81 -2.35
C VAL A 85 -15.35 -10.88 -1.79
N ARG A 86 -15.23 -12.06 -2.35
CA ARG A 86 -15.91 -13.26 -1.85
C ARG A 86 -14.89 -14.18 -1.22
N LEU A 87 -15.23 -14.71 -0.05
CA LEU A 87 -14.43 -15.76 0.57
C LEU A 87 -14.64 -17.08 -0.19
N ASP A 88 -13.55 -17.78 -0.45
CA ASP A 88 -13.61 -19.13 -0.95
C ASP A 88 -13.72 -20.10 0.24
N PRO A 89 -14.87 -20.77 0.44
CA PRO A 89 -15.05 -21.67 1.58
C PRO A 89 -14.19 -22.92 1.49
N MET A 90 -13.72 -23.28 0.29
CA MET A 90 -12.88 -24.46 0.06
C MET A 90 -11.38 -24.17 0.29
N GLN A 91 -10.98 -22.92 0.28
CA GLN A 91 -9.59 -22.48 0.47
C GLN A 91 -9.53 -21.33 1.49
N PRO A 92 -9.38 -21.66 2.78
CA PRO A 92 -9.29 -20.63 3.82
C PRO A 92 -8.18 -19.61 3.52
N GLY A 93 -8.53 -18.34 3.64
CA GLY A 93 -7.60 -17.23 3.36
C GLY A 93 -7.53 -16.78 1.91
N ARG A 94 -8.25 -17.44 1.00
CA ARG A 94 -8.36 -17.02 -0.39
C ARG A 94 -9.59 -16.16 -0.62
N PHE A 95 -9.40 -15.06 -1.34
CA PHE A 95 -10.46 -14.13 -1.71
C PHE A 95 -10.55 -14.00 -3.22
N GLU A 96 -11.78 -13.94 -3.72
CA GLU A 96 -12.07 -13.64 -5.11
C GLU A 96 -12.65 -12.25 -5.22
N THR A 97 -12.08 -11.40 -6.07
CA THR A 97 -12.62 -10.05 -6.32
C THR A 97 -13.86 -10.15 -7.20
N VAL A 98 -14.99 -9.70 -6.66
CA VAL A 98 -16.27 -9.71 -7.36
C VAL A 98 -16.53 -8.38 -8.06
N LEU A 99 -16.18 -7.27 -7.43
CA LEU A 99 -16.43 -5.93 -7.93
C LEU A 99 -15.35 -4.98 -7.44
N THR A 100 -14.85 -4.15 -8.33
CA THR A 100 -13.93 -3.05 -7.99
C THR A 100 -14.63 -1.73 -8.20
N MET A 101 -14.63 -0.89 -7.16
CA MET A 101 -15.19 0.45 -7.19
C MET A 101 -14.08 1.47 -7.02
N ARG A 102 -14.08 2.49 -7.88
CA ARG A 102 -13.18 3.63 -7.76
C ARG A 102 -13.98 4.88 -7.42
N THR A 103 -13.55 5.59 -6.41
CA THR A 103 -14.12 6.89 -6.09
C THR A 103 -13.52 7.92 -7.05
N PRO A 104 -14.36 8.73 -7.74
CA PRO A 104 -13.84 9.81 -8.57
C PRO A 104 -13.00 10.77 -7.72
N ARG A 105 -11.85 11.18 -8.26
CA ARG A 105 -11.09 12.26 -7.63
C ARG A 105 -11.84 13.55 -7.79
N LEU A 106 -12.04 14.25 -6.68
CA LEU A 106 -12.54 15.62 -6.73
C LEU A 106 -11.43 16.51 -7.32
N PRO A 107 -11.79 17.41 -8.21
CA PRO A 107 -10.82 18.33 -8.80
C PRO A 107 -10.18 19.27 -7.76
#